data_5ffd739a148eafe98c55c64a3e6437f1
#
_entry.id   5ffd739a148eafe98c55c64a3e6437f1
#
_cell.length_a   1.000
_cell.length_b   1.000
_cell.length_c   1.000
_cell.angle_alpha   90.00
_cell.angle_beta   90.00
_cell.angle_gamma   90.00
#
_symmetry.space_group_name_H-M   'P 1'
#
loop_
_entity.id
_entity.type
_entity.pdbx_description
1 polymer ?
#
loop_
_entity_poly.entity_id
_entity_poly.type
_entity_poly.pdbx_seq_one_letter_code
_entity_poly.pdbx_strand_id
1 'polypeptide(L)'
;MQLSDLLTQSQADLDHLFTAAPPGPIPSGNAAGEAIVSPGSFWAKLIARAVHDLAWQGKVFTPNPDGDGATLENKLTAAGIRAVVARVYLTASWFDAKPCIVLDYSKTSLLARKIRDEIRLVDPATRLYLGKVWWGKTRLIDFALQFPA
;
A
#
# COMPACT_ATOMS: atom_id res chain seq x y z
N MET A 1 -11.43 3.87 -13.40
CA MET A 1 -10.10 4.51 -13.16
C MET A 1 -9.01 3.48 -13.39
N GLN A 2 -7.90 3.86 -13.98
CA GLN A 2 -6.73 2.99 -14.15
C GLN A 2 -5.64 3.39 -13.15
N LEU A 3 -4.69 2.48 -12.89
CA LEU A 3 -3.55 2.77 -12.02
C LEU A 3 -2.75 3.99 -12.51
N SER A 4 -2.56 4.12 -13.83
CA SER A 4 -1.88 5.27 -14.44
C SER A 4 -2.53 6.62 -14.15
N ASP A 5 -3.85 6.64 -13.92
CA ASP A 5 -4.57 7.89 -13.63
C ASP A 5 -4.16 8.45 -12.26
N LEU A 6 -3.84 7.57 -11.30
CA LEU A 6 -3.38 7.98 -9.97
C LEU A 6 -1.97 8.58 -9.99
N LEU A 7 -1.10 8.13 -10.91
CA LEU A 7 0.28 8.60 -10.99
C LEU A 7 0.39 10.07 -11.40
N THR A 8 -0.67 10.62 -12.01
CA THR A 8 -0.70 12.01 -12.51
C THR A 8 -1.45 12.96 -11.57
N GLN A 9 -2.05 12.46 -10.49
CA GLN A 9 -2.82 13.27 -9.54
C GLN A 9 -1.92 14.12 -8.64
N SER A 10 -2.44 15.27 -8.24
CA SER A 10 -1.81 16.05 -7.17
C SER A 10 -1.96 15.35 -5.81
N GLN A 11 -1.09 15.71 -4.84
CA GLN A 11 -1.22 15.17 -3.48
C GLN A 11 -2.58 15.47 -2.85
N ALA A 12 -3.13 16.67 -3.12
CA ALA A 12 -4.45 17.06 -2.61
C ALA A 12 -5.57 16.19 -3.21
N ASP A 13 -5.49 15.85 -4.49
CA ASP A 13 -6.47 14.99 -5.16
C ASP A 13 -6.37 13.55 -4.64
N LEU A 14 -5.16 13.03 -4.44
CA LEU A 14 -4.94 11.71 -3.83
C LEU A 14 -5.49 11.66 -2.39
N ASP A 15 -5.28 12.71 -1.61
CA ASP A 15 -5.81 12.80 -0.24
C ASP A 15 -7.34 12.87 -0.23
N HIS A 16 -7.94 13.61 -1.17
CA HIS A 16 -9.38 13.67 -1.34
C HIS A 16 -9.97 12.30 -1.76
N LEU A 17 -9.39 11.66 -2.75
CA LEU A 17 -9.79 10.32 -3.19
C LEU A 17 -9.71 9.30 -2.04
N PHE A 18 -8.62 9.30 -1.30
CA PHE A 18 -8.44 8.39 -0.16
C PHE A 18 -9.49 8.64 0.93
N THR A 19 -9.78 9.90 1.26
CA THR A 19 -10.77 10.28 2.29
C THR A 19 -12.21 9.92 1.89
N ALA A 20 -12.53 10.02 0.60
CA ALA A 20 -13.86 9.71 0.06
C ALA A 20 -14.10 8.20 -0.13
N ALA A 21 -13.05 7.42 -0.31
CA ALA A 21 -13.14 5.99 -0.61
C ALA A 21 -13.50 5.15 0.63
N PRO A 22 -14.34 4.10 0.48
CA PRO A 22 -14.53 3.08 1.51
C PRO A 22 -13.29 2.19 1.62
N PRO A 23 -13.12 1.43 2.72
CA PRO A 23 -12.03 0.46 2.83
C PRO A 23 -12.10 -0.61 1.71
N GLY A 24 -13.30 -0.98 1.29
CA GLY A 24 -13.53 -2.12 0.43
C GLY A 24 -13.31 -3.46 1.14
N PRO A 25 -13.47 -4.58 0.44
CA PRO A 25 -13.13 -5.91 0.94
C PRO A 25 -11.60 -6.03 1.10
N ILE A 26 -11.14 -6.83 2.07
CA ILE A 26 -9.74 -7.24 2.12
C ILE A 26 -9.43 -7.99 0.83
N PRO A 27 -8.46 -7.51 0.02
CA PRO A 27 -8.20 -8.12 -1.27
C PRO A 27 -7.51 -9.49 -1.13
N SER A 28 -7.60 -10.28 -2.18
CA SER A 28 -6.90 -11.58 -2.31
C SER A 28 -6.20 -11.65 -3.66
N GLY A 29 -5.11 -12.43 -3.70
CA GLY A 29 -4.34 -12.67 -4.91
C GLY A 29 -3.24 -11.64 -5.14
N ASN A 30 -2.83 -11.56 -6.39
CA ASN A 30 -1.64 -10.88 -6.83
C ASN A 30 -1.96 -9.48 -7.36
N ALA A 31 -1.49 -8.44 -6.68
CA ALA A 31 -1.62 -7.05 -7.12
C ALA A 31 -0.38 -6.59 -7.90
N ALA A 32 -0.62 -5.88 -9.00
CA ALA A 32 0.38 -4.96 -9.55
C ALA A 32 0.43 -3.71 -8.68
N GLY A 33 1.64 -3.18 -8.45
CA GLY A 33 1.80 -2.02 -7.57
C GLY A 33 2.74 -0.97 -8.15
N GLU A 34 2.41 0.29 -7.90
CA GLU A 34 3.21 1.46 -8.28
C GLU A 34 3.31 2.45 -7.12
N ALA A 35 4.51 2.93 -6.84
CA ALA A 35 4.74 3.99 -5.87
C ALA A 35 4.41 5.36 -6.48
N ILE A 36 3.69 6.19 -5.72
CA ILE A 36 3.33 7.54 -6.11
C ILE A 36 4.15 8.49 -5.26
N VAL A 37 5.17 9.09 -5.88
CA VAL A 37 6.11 9.97 -5.19
C VAL A 37 5.87 11.40 -5.65
N SER A 38 5.37 12.25 -4.75
CA SER A 38 5.14 13.67 -5.07
C SER A 38 6.46 14.37 -5.43
N PRO A 39 6.53 15.08 -6.58
CA PRO A 39 7.71 15.81 -6.97
C PRO A 39 8.13 16.83 -5.89
N GLY A 40 9.43 16.89 -5.57
CA GLY A 40 10.00 17.89 -4.66
C GLY A 40 10.05 17.52 -3.18
N SER A 41 9.51 16.37 -2.75
CA SER A 41 9.70 15.94 -1.36
C SER A 41 11.13 15.41 -1.16
N PHE A 42 11.73 15.69 0.01
CA PHE A 42 13.04 15.15 0.39
C PHE A 42 13.06 13.62 0.34
N TRP A 43 11.95 13.01 0.73
CA TRP A 43 11.72 11.56 0.72
C TRP A 43 11.58 10.99 -0.69
N ALA A 44 11.15 11.81 -1.68
CA ALA A 44 11.05 11.38 -3.07
C ALA A 44 12.37 10.82 -3.62
N LYS A 45 13.48 11.49 -3.32
CA LYS A 45 14.81 11.05 -3.78
C LYS A 45 15.28 9.78 -3.08
N LEU A 46 15.04 9.66 -1.78
CA LEU A 46 15.46 8.50 -0.98
C LEU A 46 14.63 7.26 -1.33
N ILE A 47 13.33 7.42 -1.50
CA ILE A 47 12.39 6.33 -1.80
C ILE A 47 12.48 5.93 -3.27
N ALA A 48 12.60 6.89 -4.21
CA ALA A 48 12.85 6.58 -5.62
C ALA A 48 14.12 5.74 -5.80
N ARG A 49 15.16 6.01 -5.01
CA ARG A 49 16.38 5.20 -4.99
C ARG A 49 16.14 3.81 -4.39
N ALA A 50 15.44 3.71 -3.26
CA ALA A 50 15.12 2.43 -2.62
C ALA A 50 14.15 1.59 -3.47
N VAL A 51 13.15 2.20 -4.10
CA VAL A 51 12.19 1.51 -4.99
C VAL A 51 12.89 1.07 -6.30
N HIS A 52 13.77 1.90 -6.85
CA HIS A 52 14.57 1.54 -8.02
C HIS A 52 15.52 0.39 -7.72
N ASP A 53 16.19 0.41 -6.56
CA ASP A 53 17.15 -0.61 -6.16
C ASP A 53 16.48 -1.93 -5.73
N LEU A 54 15.23 -1.88 -5.24
CA LEU A 54 14.46 -3.05 -4.78
C LEU A 54 13.51 -3.63 -5.82
N ALA A 55 13.34 -2.97 -6.97
CA ALA A 55 12.43 -3.40 -8.06
C ALA A 55 11.10 -3.96 -7.51
N TRP A 56 10.40 -3.14 -6.68
CA TRP A 56 9.10 -3.52 -6.11
C TRP A 56 8.06 -3.71 -7.23
N GLN A 57 7.48 -4.92 -7.32
CA GLN A 57 6.54 -5.32 -8.38
C GLN A 57 5.10 -5.48 -7.88
N GLY A 58 4.85 -5.22 -6.61
CA GLY A 58 3.52 -5.35 -6.04
C GLY A 58 3.47 -6.24 -4.80
N LYS A 59 2.27 -6.71 -4.47
CA LYS A 59 1.97 -7.44 -3.24
C LYS A 59 1.09 -8.66 -3.53
N VAL A 60 1.33 -9.76 -2.80
CA VAL A 60 0.47 -10.95 -2.82
C VAL A 60 -0.30 -11.03 -1.51
N PHE A 61 -1.63 -11.11 -1.61
CA PHE A 61 -2.52 -11.23 -0.46
C PHE A 61 -3.08 -12.64 -0.36
N THR A 62 -2.90 -13.28 0.78
CA THR A 62 -3.41 -14.61 1.08
C THR A 62 -4.40 -14.51 2.24
N PRO A 63 -5.72 -14.77 2.03
CA PRO A 63 -6.70 -14.78 3.11
C PRO A 63 -6.33 -15.77 4.21
N ASN A 64 -6.58 -15.41 5.46
CA ASN A 64 -6.35 -16.29 6.59
C ASN A 64 -7.41 -17.42 6.58
N PRO A 65 -7.08 -18.66 6.99
CA PRO A 65 -8.00 -19.79 7.00
C PRO A 65 -9.22 -19.60 7.92
N ASP A 66 -9.08 -18.79 8.98
CA ASP A 66 -10.14 -18.44 9.94
C ASP A 66 -11.09 -17.33 9.45
N GLY A 67 -10.82 -16.77 8.27
CA GLY A 67 -11.61 -15.67 7.69
C GLY A 67 -11.35 -14.29 8.33
N ASP A 68 -10.46 -14.19 9.31
CA ASP A 68 -10.09 -12.93 9.94
C ASP A 68 -8.81 -12.34 9.32
N GLY A 69 -9.01 -11.46 8.32
CA GLY A 69 -7.92 -10.77 7.66
C GLY A 69 -7.18 -11.57 6.60
N ALA A 70 -5.96 -11.16 6.33
CA ALA A 70 -5.07 -11.80 5.36
C ALA A 70 -3.60 -11.65 5.77
N THR A 71 -2.76 -12.45 5.17
CA THR A 71 -1.31 -12.30 5.16
C THR A 71 -0.87 -11.72 3.82
N LEU A 72 0.08 -10.80 3.85
CA LEU A 72 0.62 -10.16 2.67
C LEU A 72 2.12 -10.48 2.55
N GLU A 73 2.54 -10.75 1.32
CA GLU A 73 3.95 -10.84 0.95
C GLU A 73 4.28 -9.80 -0.12
N ASN A 74 5.34 -9.01 0.11
CA ASN A 74 5.85 -8.09 -0.91
C ASN A 74 6.67 -8.85 -1.96
N LYS A 75 6.43 -8.54 -3.23
CA LYS A 75 7.25 -9.05 -4.33
C LYS A 75 8.48 -8.16 -4.49
N LEU A 76 9.63 -8.71 -4.15
CA LEU A 76 10.93 -8.07 -4.32
C LEU A 76 11.76 -8.92 -5.29
N THR A 77 12.28 -8.30 -6.35
CA THR A 77 13.11 -8.98 -7.36
C THR A 77 14.59 -8.99 -7.03
N ALA A 78 15.03 -8.28 -5.99
CA ALA A 78 16.43 -8.27 -5.59
C ALA A 78 16.83 -9.63 -5.00
N ALA A 79 17.84 -10.27 -5.57
CA ALA A 79 18.38 -11.53 -5.10
C ALA A 79 18.80 -11.45 -3.63
N GLY A 80 18.23 -12.34 -2.79
CA GLY A 80 18.61 -12.51 -1.38
C GLY A 80 17.74 -11.80 -0.35
N ILE A 81 16.76 -11.00 -0.73
CA ILE A 81 15.81 -10.42 0.23
C ILE A 81 14.63 -11.37 0.41
N ARG A 82 14.44 -11.88 1.63
CA ARG A 82 13.25 -12.64 2.00
C ARG A 82 12.03 -11.74 1.87
N ALA A 83 10.92 -12.29 1.41
CA ALA A 83 9.64 -11.60 1.32
C ALA A 83 9.33 -10.87 2.64
N VAL A 84 9.05 -9.56 2.57
CA VAL A 84 8.63 -8.79 3.73
C VAL A 84 7.14 -9.06 3.94
N VAL A 85 6.81 -9.74 5.03
CA VAL A 85 5.46 -10.18 5.35
C VAL A 85 4.75 -9.14 6.19
N ALA A 86 3.44 -8.92 5.96
CA ALA A 86 2.59 -8.08 6.79
C ALA A 86 1.29 -8.81 7.17
N ARG A 87 0.73 -8.44 8.33
CA ARG A 87 -0.64 -8.77 8.70
C ARG A 87 -1.60 -7.75 8.08
N VAL A 88 -2.75 -8.23 7.58
CA VAL A 88 -3.76 -7.40 6.91
C VAL A 88 -5.06 -7.47 7.69
N TYR A 89 -5.57 -6.32 8.11
CA TYR A 89 -6.82 -6.22 8.87
C TYR A 89 -7.48 -4.85 8.72
N LEU A 90 -8.76 -4.74 9.12
CA LEU A 90 -9.52 -3.48 9.14
C LEU A 90 -9.31 -2.74 10.46
N THR A 91 -9.05 -1.43 10.39
CA THR A 91 -9.03 -0.54 11.55
C THR A 91 -9.13 0.93 11.12
N ALA A 92 -9.05 1.87 12.09
CA ALA A 92 -9.05 3.29 11.82
C ALA A 92 -7.74 3.75 11.15
N SER A 93 -7.86 4.57 10.11
CA SER A 93 -6.74 5.22 9.44
C SER A 93 -6.06 6.26 10.33
N TRP A 94 -4.74 6.35 10.24
CA TRP A 94 -3.99 7.44 10.87
C TRP A 94 -4.17 8.78 10.14
N PHE A 95 -4.67 8.75 8.90
CA PHE A 95 -4.89 9.95 8.10
C PHE A 95 -6.14 10.73 8.52
N ASP A 96 -7.27 10.04 8.70
CA ASP A 96 -8.58 10.69 8.90
C ASP A 96 -9.51 9.97 9.91
N ALA A 97 -8.99 8.99 10.63
CA ALA A 97 -9.69 8.15 11.59
C ALA A 97 -10.87 7.31 11.03
N LYS A 98 -11.13 7.37 9.73
CA LYS A 98 -12.15 6.53 9.08
C LYS A 98 -11.62 5.11 8.84
N PRO A 99 -12.49 4.10 8.64
CA PRO A 99 -12.06 2.72 8.37
C PRO A 99 -11.13 2.62 7.15
N CYS A 100 -10.08 1.82 7.28
CA CYS A 100 -9.18 1.44 6.20
C CYS A 100 -8.68 0.01 6.39
N ILE A 101 -8.09 -0.58 5.35
CA ILE A 101 -7.34 -1.83 5.45
C ILE A 101 -5.90 -1.47 5.77
N VAL A 102 -5.35 -2.08 6.81
CA VAL A 102 -3.98 -1.86 7.27
C VAL A 102 -3.09 -3.03 6.90
N LEU A 103 -1.88 -2.73 6.42
CA LEU A 103 -0.80 -3.67 6.19
C LEU A 103 0.25 -3.40 7.28
N ASP A 104 0.29 -4.27 8.28
CA ASP A 104 1.08 -4.10 9.50
C ASP A 104 2.31 -5.01 9.50
N TYR A 105 3.49 -4.42 9.41
CA TYR A 105 4.76 -5.12 9.41
C TYR A 105 5.40 -5.24 10.80
N SER A 106 4.78 -4.68 11.84
CA SER A 106 5.39 -4.51 13.16
C SER A 106 5.79 -5.82 13.85
N LYS A 107 5.04 -6.91 13.58
CA LYS A 107 5.26 -8.22 14.19
C LYS A 107 5.91 -9.25 13.26
N THR A 108 6.07 -8.91 12.00
CA THR A 108 6.46 -9.87 10.96
C THR A 108 7.81 -9.54 10.33
N SER A 109 8.30 -8.31 10.51
CA SER A 109 9.57 -7.86 9.93
C SER A 109 10.36 -6.99 10.91
N LEU A 110 11.61 -7.35 11.17
CA LEU A 110 12.52 -6.53 11.97
C LEU A 110 12.92 -5.24 11.25
N LEU A 111 13.06 -5.29 9.92
CA LEU A 111 13.47 -4.15 9.10
C LEU A 111 12.31 -3.18 8.86
N ALA A 112 11.11 -3.71 8.61
CA ALA A 112 9.92 -2.92 8.28
C ALA A 112 8.99 -2.68 9.48
N ARG A 113 9.40 -2.99 10.71
CA ARG A 113 8.53 -2.90 11.91
C ARG A 113 7.93 -1.53 12.18
N LYS A 114 8.51 -0.47 11.65
CA LYS A 114 8.00 0.91 11.76
C LYS A 114 7.13 1.32 10.59
N ILE A 115 7.03 0.48 9.55
CA ILE A 115 6.20 0.73 8.39
C ILE A 115 4.78 0.25 8.68
N ARG A 116 3.83 1.09 8.34
CA ARG A 116 2.41 0.80 8.26
C ARG A 116 1.90 1.33 6.94
N ASP A 117 1.28 0.47 6.15
CA ASP A 117 0.55 0.90 4.96
C ASP A 117 -0.95 0.89 5.27
N GLU A 118 -1.68 1.81 4.67
CA GLU A 118 -3.13 1.90 4.73
C GLU A 118 -3.68 1.93 3.33
N ILE A 119 -4.70 1.11 3.00
CA ILE A 119 -5.31 1.11 1.67
C ILE A 119 -6.82 1.28 1.74
N ARG A 120 -7.39 1.91 0.70
CA ARG A 120 -8.83 2.02 0.43
C ARG A 120 -9.14 1.76 -1.03
N LEU A 121 -10.33 1.22 -1.28
CA LEU A 121 -10.82 0.89 -2.62
C LEU A 121 -11.33 2.14 -3.32
N VAL A 122 -10.56 2.69 -4.25
CA VAL A 122 -10.93 3.91 -4.99
C VAL A 122 -11.71 3.63 -6.27
N ASP A 123 -11.58 2.44 -6.83
CA ASP A 123 -12.40 2.01 -7.97
C ASP A 123 -12.75 0.51 -7.88
N PRO A 124 -14.02 0.18 -7.53
CA PRO A 124 -14.47 -1.21 -7.45
C PRO A 124 -14.47 -1.94 -8.79
N ALA A 125 -14.73 -1.22 -9.89
CA ALA A 125 -14.83 -1.84 -11.22
C ALA A 125 -13.49 -2.38 -11.72
N THR A 126 -12.41 -1.71 -11.38
CA THR A 126 -11.04 -2.12 -11.75
C THR A 126 -10.26 -2.72 -10.58
N ARG A 127 -10.90 -2.89 -9.41
CA ARG A 127 -10.28 -3.38 -8.17
C ARG A 127 -9.01 -2.59 -7.82
N LEU A 128 -9.08 -1.26 -7.94
CA LEU A 128 -7.97 -0.34 -7.71
C LEU A 128 -8.03 0.19 -6.28
N TYR A 129 -6.94 0.02 -5.55
CA TYR A 129 -6.74 0.55 -4.20
C TYR A 129 -5.69 1.66 -4.22
N LEU A 130 -5.95 2.74 -3.50
CA LEU A 130 -4.99 3.78 -3.19
C LEU A 130 -4.47 3.56 -1.77
N GLY A 131 -3.17 3.66 -1.59
CA GLY A 131 -2.51 3.44 -0.31
C GLY A 131 -1.66 4.61 0.15
N LYS A 132 -1.46 4.69 1.47
CA LYS A 132 -0.57 5.62 2.15
C LYS A 132 0.45 4.84 2.97
N VAL A 133 1.72 5.21 2.86
CA VAL A 133 2.84 4.61 3.61
C VAL A 133 3.23 5.50 4.77
N TRP A 134 3.30 4.92 5.95
CA TRP A 134 3.74 5.58 7.18
C TRP A 134 5.03 4.97 7.70
N TRP A 135 5.92 5.81 8.20
CA TRP A 135 7.07 5.44 9.02
C TRP A 135 6.87 6.02 10.42
N GLY A 136 6.58 5.18 11.39
CA GLY A 136 6.07 5.64 12.68
C GLY A 136 4.79 6.43 12.47
N LYS A 137 4.76 7.71 12.84
CA LYS A 137 3.61 8.61 12.59
C LYS A 137 3.83 9.59 11.43
N THR A 138 4.92 9.45 10.70
CA THR A 138 5.23 10.32 9.55
C THR A 138 4.78 9.66 8.25
N ARG A 139 3.93 10.36 7.49
CA ARG A 139 3.56 9.94 6.14
C ARG A 139 4.75 10.10 5.19
N LEU A 140 5.03 9.08 4.39
CA LEU A 140 6.14 9.07 3.44
C LEU A 140 5.68 9.31 2.01
N ILE A 141 4.91 8.37 1.45
CA ILE A 141 4.46 8.36 0.06
C ILE A 141 3.05 7.78 -0.04
N ASP A 142 2.45 7.91 -1.20
CA ASP A 142 1.29 7.16 -1.61
C ASP A 142 1.70 6.00 -2.56
N PHE A 143 0.82 5.04 -2.79
CA PHE A 143 1.00 3.97 -3.75
C PHE A 143 -0.35 3.48 -4.28
N ALA A 144 -0.34 2.82 -5.42
CA ALA A 144 -1.50 2.19 -6.00
C ALA A 144 -1.31 0.67 -6.07
N LEU A 145 -2.40 -0.08 -5.85
CA LEU A 145 -2.47 -1.52 -6.06
C LEU A 145 -3.64 -1.83 -6.98
N GLN A 146 -3.40 -2.54 -8.05
CA GLN A 146 -4.44 -3.02 -8.95
C GLN A 146 -4.46 -4.54 -8.98
N PHE A 147 -5.63 -5.12 -8.70
CA PHE A 147 -5.86 -6.55 -8.75
C PHE A 147 -6.45 -6.94 -10.11
N PRO A 148 -6.15 -8.13 -10.63
CA PRO A 148 -6.83 -8.65 -11.82
C PRO A 148 -8.33 -8.80 -11.57
N ALA A 149 -9.10 -8.63 -12.64
CA ALA A 149 -10.56 -8.78 -12.64
C ALA A 149 -11.00 -10.18 -12.20
#